data_01fbf09780f3c952c6132e33d9e72e20
#
_entry.id   01fbf09780f3c952c6132e33d9e72e20
#
_cell.length_a   1.000
_cell.length_b   1.000
_cell.length_c   1.000
_cell.angle_alpha   90.00
_cell.angle_beta   90.00
_cell.angle_gamma   90.00
#
_symmetry.space_group_name_H-M   'P 1'
#
loop_
_entity.id
_entity.type
_entity.pdbx_description
1 polymer ?
#
loop_
_entity_poly.entity_id
_entity_poly.type
_entity_poly.pdbx_seq_one_letter_code
_entity_poly.pdbx_strand_id
1 'polypeptide(L)'
;MRVSSTEEESYHQGTASMSTAGAVDDDGARFTPAPPQTSLSVTEPARETPVHAVTQVLVVGGGPAGFAAALAARRAGASEVLLVERYNHLGGLSTGGLVIWIDRMTDWSGRLVIAGIGQELLERLPAHAVAGAPRELWGSTEEDPVAYWRERQGAFRDTVTWSPMIDPEWLKYLSQEMLIEAGVKFLLHSWVAEPLFDESERRLRGVTFESKEGRRAILAEQVIDATGDLDLCARAGLEFEADAKTGGSASLIA
;
A
#
# COMPACT_ATOMS: atom_id res chain seq x y z
N MET A 1 -28.35 -42.03 -27.34
CA MET A 1 -28.92 -41.65 -26.07
C MET A 1 -29.04 -40.13 -26.10
N ARG A 2 -30.25 -39.61 -26.27
CA ARG A 2 -30.53 -38.18 -26.36
C ARG A 2 -30.62 -37.65 -24.95
N VAL A 3 -29.82 -36.64 -24.60
CA VAL A 3 -29.98 -35.84 -23.37
C VAL A 3 -30.80 -34.61 -23.74
N SER A 4 -31.90 -34.40 -23.05
CA SER A 4 -32.90 -33.39 -23.29
C SER A 4 -32.43 -31.98 -22.94
N SER A 5 -32.72 -31.06 -23.82
CA SER A 5 -32.61 -29.61 -23.73
C SER A 5 -33.66 -29.02 -22.77
N THR A 6 -33.37 -28.87 -21.47
CA THR A 6 -34.23 -28.10 -20.54
C THR A 6 -33.48 -27.59 -19.28
N GLU A 7 -32.24 -27.18 -19.37
CA GLU A 7 -31.52 -26.53 -18.25
C GLU A 7 -30.76 -25.26 -18.63
N GLU A 8 -31.07 -24.61 -19.73
CA GLU A 8 -30.39 -23.38 -20.17
C GLU A 8 -31.13 -22.07 -19.88
N GLU A 9 -32.26 -22.10 -19.17
CA GLU A 9 -33.07 -20.90 -18.96
C GLU A 9 -33.08 -20.28 -17.56
N SER A 10 -32.19 -20.67 -16.65
CA SER A 10 -32.20 -20.10 -15.30
C SER A 10 -30.97 -19.25 -14.92
N TYR A 11 -30.07 -18.94 -15.86
CA TYR A 11 -28.84 -18.16 -15.54
C TYR A 11 -28.88 -16.68 -15.94
N HIS A 12 -30.02 -16.16 -16.41
CA HIS A 12 -30.11 -14.77 -16.89
C HIS A 12 -31.12 -13.87 -16.17
N GLN A 13 -31.44 -14.14 -14.90
CA GLN A 13 -32.18 -13.17 -14.09
C GLN A 13 -31.60 -13.03 -12.68
N GLY A 14 -30.42 -12.43 -12.60
CA GLY A 14 -29.74 -12.10 -11.35
C GLY A 14 -28.73 -10.98 -11.52
N THR A 15 -28.98 -10.04 -12.44
CA THR A 15 -28.31 -8.74 -12.34
C THR A 15 -28.96 -8.01 -11.17
N ALA A 16 -28.47 -8.31 -9.96
CA ALA A 16 -28.64 -7.41 -8.86
C ALA A 16 -28.08 -6.06 -9.34
N SER A 17 -28.94 -5.09 -9.54
CA SER A 17 -28.56 -3.71 -9.73
C SER A 17 -27.69 -3.36 -8.54
N MET A 18 -26.38 -3.19 -8.75
CA MET A 18 -25.56 -2.47 -7.79
C MET A 18 -26.16 -1.08 -7.72
N SER A 19 -27.02 -0.89 -6.73
CA SER A 19 -27.47 0.43 -6.34
C SER A 19 -26.21 1.22 -6.04
N THR A 20 -25.90 2.21 -6.86
CA THR A 20 -24.97 3.28 -6.57
C THR A 20 -25.59 4.15 -5.48
N ALA A 21 -25.75 3.60 -4.29
CA ALA A 21 -26.15 4.33 -3.11
C ALA A 21 -24.91 4.98 -2.51
N GLY A 22 -24.63 6.16 -2.96
CA GLY A 22 -23.54 7.01 -2.52
C GLY A 22 -23.57 8.33 -3.26
N ALA A 23 -24.78 8.86 -3.52
CA ALA A 23 -24.90 10.28 -3.84
C ALA A 23 -24.50 11.05 -2.58
N VAL A 24 -23.41 11.78 -2.66
CA VAL A 24 -23.05 12.75 -1.64
C VAL A 24 -24.02 13.89 -1.76
N ASP A 25 -24.73 14.20 -0.68
CA ASP A 25 -25.51 15.41 -0.59
C ASP A 25 -24.56 16.61 -0.67
N ASP A 26 -25.02 17.68 -1.30
CA ASP A 26 -24.27 18.94 -1.57
C ASP A 26 -23.79 19.64 -0.29
N ASP A 27 -24.00 19.06 0.87
CA ASP A 27 -23.76 19.64 2.19
C ASP A 27 -22.46 19.17 2.88
N GLY A 28 -21.52 18.55 2.15
CA GLY A 28 -20.23 18.15 2.73
C GLY A 28 -20.34 17.04 3.77
N ALA A 29 -21.27 16.11 3.56
CA ALA A 29 -21.47 14.98 4.47
C ALA A 29 -20.21 14.13 4.59
N ARG A 30 -19.74 13.95 5.81
CA ARG A 30 -18.66 13.03 6.17
C ARG A 30 -19.03 11.62 5.69
N PHE A 31 -18.09 10.93 5.05
CA PHE A 31 -18.27 9.52 4.73
C PHE A 31 -18.58 8.76 6.02
N THR A 32 -19.80 8.33 6.15
CA THR A 32 -20.17 7.36 7.19
C THR A 32 -20.16 5.99 6.54
N PRO A 33 -19.31 5.06 6.97
CA PRO A 33 -19.37 3.69 6.48
C PRO A 33 -20.80 3.17 6.57
N ALA A 34 -21.26 2.46 5.53
CA ALA A 34 -22.57 1.83 5.59
C ALA A 34 -22.63 0.95 6.86
N PRO A 35 -23.71 1.02 7.65
CA PRO A 35 -23.84 0.17 8.83
C PRO A 35 -23.76 -1.30 8.39
N PRO A 36 -23.23 -2.18 9.25
CA PRO A 36 -23.18 -3.60 8.94
C PRO A 36 -24.58 -4.09 8.56
N GLN A 37 -24.67 -4.93 7.55
CA GLN A 37 -25.96 -5.45 7.01
C GLN A 37 -26.74 -6.28 8.03
N THR A 38 -26.14 -6.60 9.15
CA THR A 38 -26.78 -7.34 10.26
C THR A 38 -26.39 -6.73 11.60
N SER A 39 -27.34 -6.72 12.53
CA SER A 39 -27.11 -6.37 13.94
C SER A 39 -26.61 -7.56 14.77
N LEU A 40 -26.41 -8.72 14.14
CA LEU A 40 -25.92 -9.90 14.84
C LEU A 40 -24.46 -9.74 15.21
N SER A 41 -24.12 -10.05 16.44
CA SER A 41 -22.75 -10.08 16.96
C SER A 41 -22.46 -11.43 17.61
N VAL A 42 -21.19 -11.79 17.65
CA VAL A 42 -20.70 -12.98 18.35
C VAL A 42 -19.70 -12.50 19.41
N THR A 43 -19.87 -12.99 20.63
CA THR A 43 -18.90 -12.72 21.69
C THR A 43 -17.75 -13.71 21.60
N GLU A 44 -16.52 -13.21 21.39
CA GLU A 44 -15.32 -14.03 21.51
C GLU A 44 -14.91 -14.15 22.98
N PRO A 45 -14.45 -15.34 23.44
CA PRO A 45 -13.95 -15.49 24.80
C PRO A 45 -12.66 -14.69 24.99
N ALA A 46 -12.48 -14.13 26.19
CA ALA A 46 -11.22 -13.52 26.57
C ALA A 46 -10.07 -14.55 26.47
N ARG A 47 -8.94 -14.12 25.93
CA ARG A 47 -7.76 -15.00 25.75
C ARG A 47 -6.46 -14.24 26.03
N GLU A 48 -5.45 -14.98 26.46
CA GLU A 48 -4.08 -14.50 26.46
C GLU A 48 -3.49 -14.70 25.07
N THR A 49 -2.83 -13.66 24.55
CA THR A 49 -2.20 -13.68 23.22
C THR A 49 -0.68 -13.77 23.40
N PRO A 50 -0.02 -14.84 22.91
CA PRO A 50 1.42 -14.97 23.02
C PRO A 50 2.16 -13.86 22.28
N VAL A 51 3.21 -13.32 22.89
CA VAL A 51 4.06 -12.32 22.26
C VAL A 51 5.04 -13.01 21.32
N HIS A 52 5.00 -12.62 20.04
CA HIS A 52 5.91 -13.10 19.00
C HIS A 52 7.25 -12.37 19.04
N ALA A 53 7.21 -11.05 19.20
CA ALA A 53 8.40 -10.21 19.19
C ALA A 53 8.21 -8.95 20.04
N VAL A 54 9.36 -8.42 20.48
CA VAL A 54 9.48 -7.06 21.03
C VAL A 54 10.48 -6.32 20.14
N THR A 55 10.16 -5.11 19.72
CA THR A 55 10.99 -4.33 18.79
C THR A 55 11.00 -2.85 19.18
N GLN A 56 12.02 -2.12 18.75
CA GLN A 56 12.03 -0.68 18.95
C GLN A 56 11.05 0.02 18.01
N VAL A 57 11.06 -0.34 16.73
CA VAL A 57 10.16 0.23 15.73
C VAL A 57 9.40 -0.89 15.03
N LEU A 58 8.09 -0.80 15.06
CA LEU A 58 7.18 -1.66 14.28
C LEU A 58 6.62 -0.85 13.12
N VAL A 59 6.75 -1.37 11.92
CA VAL A 59 6.12 -0.82 10.71
C VAL A 59 5.02 -1.76 10.27
N VAL A 60 3.79 -1.26 10.15
CA VAL A 60 2.62 -2.02 9.72
C VAL A 60 2.29 -1.67 8.28
N GLY A 61 2.44 -2.66 7.39
CA GLY A 61 2.28 -2.52 5.95
C GLY A 61 3.62 -2.45 5.22
N GLY A 62 3.80 -3.28 4.20
CA GLY A 62 5.02 -3.41 3.41
C GLY A 62 4.93 -2.78 2.02
N GLY A 63 3.99 -1.83 1.82
CA GLY A 63 3.92 -0.99 0.63
C GLY A 63 5.10 -0.02 0.50
N PRO A 64 5.11 0.88 -0.50
CA PRO A 64 6.21 1.83 -0.70
C PRO A 64 6.51 2.67 0.54
N ALA A 65 5.48 3.12 1.24
CA ALA A 65 5.63 3.91 2.47
C ALA A 65 6.28 3.10 3.59
N GLY A 66 5.81 1.87 3.83
CA GLY A 66 6.35 1.01 4.90
C GLY A 66 7.77 0.53 4.61
N PHE A 67 8.06 0.17 3.37
CA PHE A 67 9.44 -0.12 2.94
C PHE A 67 10.39 1.04 3.25
N ALA A 68 10.01 2.26 2.82
CA ALA A 68 10.80 3.45 3.05
C ALA A 68 10.93 3.78 4.55
N ALA A 69 9.84 3.66 5.31
CA ALA A 69 9.83 3.90 6.75
C ALA A 69 10.76 2.94 7.51
N ALA A 70 10.68 1.63 7.20
CA ALA A 70 11.52 0.62 7.84
C ALA A 70 13.01 0.84 7.55
N LEU A 71 13.34 1.11 6.28
CA LEU A 71 14.70 1.38 5.87
C LEU A 71 15.25 2.68 6.51
N ALA A 72 14.44 3.74 6.52
CA ALA A 72 14.79 5.00 7.15
C ALA A 72 14.99 4.86 8.66
N ALA A 73 14.13 4.13 9.36
CA ALA A 73 14.27 3.88 10.80
C ALA A 73 15.60 3.19 11.12
N ARG A 74 15.99 2.17 10.37
CA ARG A 74 17.29 1.51 10.54
C ARG A 74 18.45 2.46 10.26
N ARG A 75 18.38 3.23 9.19
CA ARG A 75 19.42 4.21 8.82
C ARG A 75 19.55 5.34 9.83
N ALA A 76 18.45 5.69 10.51
CA ALA A 76 18.44 6.65 11.61
C ALA A 76 18.98 6.08 12.94
N GLY A 77 19.35 4.80 13.00
CA GLY A 77 19.97 4.19 14.15
C GLY A 77 19.05 3.37 15.06
N ALA A 78 17.81 3.10 14.64
CA ALA A 78 16.94 2.19 15.39
C ALA A 78 17.61 0.81 15.52
N SER A 79 17.72 0.29 16.73
CA SER A 79 18.42 -0.96 17.03
C SER A 79 17.68 -2.19 16.47
N GLU A 80 16.36 -2.18 16.58
CA GLU A 80 15.48 -3.25 16.11
C GLU A 80 14.29 -2.66 15.34
N VAL A 81 14.13 -3.06 14.08
CA VAL A 81 13.00 -2.70 13.24
C VAL A 81 12.34 -3.98 12.72
N LEU A 82 11.03 -4.08 12.91
CA LEU A 82 10.20 -5.17 12.41
C LEU A 82 9.11 -4.59 11.51
N LEU A 83 8.99 -5.11 10.30
CA LEU A 83 7.93 -4.78 9.36
C LEU A 83 6.96 -5.96 9.27
N VAL A 84 5.65 -5.67 9.29
CA VAL A 84 4.59 -6.69 9.13
C VAL A 84 3.78 -6.40 7.88
N GLU A 85 3.65 -7.39 7.01
CA GLU A 85 2.92 -7.29 5.75
C GLU A 85 1.89 -8.43 5.64
N ARG A 86 0.68 -8.08 5.20
CA ARG A 86 -0.44 -9.03 5.02
C ARG A 86 -0.26 -9.96 3.82
N TYR A 87 0.43 -9.52 2.79
CA TYR A 87 0.69 -10.32 1.59
C TYR A 87 1.98 -11.12 1.70
N ASN A 88 2.25 -11.93 0.70
CA ASN A 88 3.47 -12.75 0.59
C ASN A 88 4.66 -11.99 -0.01
N HIS A 89 4.53 -10.70 -0.22
CA HIS A 89 5.53 -9.86 -0.85
C HIS A 89 5.44 -8.41 -0.38
N LEU A 90 6.50 -7.68 -0.54
CA LEU A 90 6.57 -6.23 -0.34
C LEU A 90 6.16 -5.48 -1.61
N GLY A 91 6.03 -4.15 -1.48
CA GLY A 91 5.80 -3.22 -2.58
C GLY A 91 4.35 -2.77 -2.78
N GLY A 92 3.38 -3.41 -2.11
CA GLY A 92 1.97 -3.00 -2.11
C GLY A 92 1.40 -2.75 -3.51
N LEU A 93 0.94 -1.52 -3.79
CA LEU A 93 0.36 -1.14 -5.09
C LEU A 93 1.34 -1.33 -6.24
N SER A 94 2.62 -1.03 -6.05
CA SER A 94 3.63 -1.10 -7.12
C SER A 94 4.04 -2.54 -7.47
N THR A 95 3.54 -3.53 -6.74
CA THR A 95 3.80 -4.96 -6.98
C THR A 95 2.51 -5.75 -7.12
N GLY A 96 1.89 -6.16 -6.02
CA GLY A 96 0.64 -6.92 -6.03
C GLY A 96 -0.55 -6.16 -6.58
N GLY A 97 -0.59 -4.84 -6.44
CA GLY A 97 -1.60 -3.98 -7.02
C GLY A 97 -1.41 -3.65 -8.50
N LEU A 98 -0.26 -4.04 -9.10
CA LEU A 98 0.10 -3.83 -10.51
C LEU A 98 0.06 -2.37 -10.98
N VAL A 99 0.20 -1.41 -10.05
CA VAL A 99 0.45 -0.01 -10.38
C VAL A 99 1.94 0.17 -10.65
N ILE A 100 2.37 -0.32 -11.81
CA ILE A 100 3.80 -0.45 -12.16
C ILE A 100 4.38 0.79 -12.81
N TRP A 101 3.56 1.76 -13.14
CA TRP A 101 4.00 3.05 -13.67
C TRP A 101 4.09 4.06 -12.53
N ILE A 102 5.26 4.69 -12.38
CA ILE A 102 5.51 5.70 -11.36
C ILE A 102 5.43 7.07 -12.01
N ASP A 103 4.45 7.87 -11.60
CA ASP A 103 4.29 9.22 -12.15
C ASP A 103 5.45 10.11 -11.71
N ARG A 104 6.05 10.71 -12.67
CA ARG A 104 7.06 11.77 -12.65
C ARG A 104 7.98 11.84 -11.42
N MET A 105 9.16 11.30 -11.61
CA MET A 105 10.27 11.48 -10.67
C MET A 105 10.98 12.83 -10.87
N THR A 106 10.76 13.49 -12.03
CA THR A 106 11.35 14.77 -12.40
C THR A 106 10.34 15.89 -12.43
N ASP A 107 10.80 17.13 -12.25
CA ASP A 107 10.04 18.33 -12.60
C ASP A 107 10.08 18.56 -14.13
N TRP A 108 9.43 19.65 -14.57
CA TRP A 108 9.34 20.00 -15.99
C TRP A 108 10.65 20.48 -16.61
N SER A 109 11.66 20.77 -15.80
CA SER A 109 13.01 21.08 -16.28
C SER A 109 13.92 19.85 -16.38
N GLY A 110 13.39 18.67 -16.10
CA GLY A 110 14.15 17.42 -16.08
C GLY A 110 14.95 17.20 -14.81
N ARG A 111 14.79 18.07 -13.80
CA ARG A 111 15.46 17.89 -12.52
C ARG A 111 14.74 16.84 -11.69
N LEU A 112 15.50 15.90 -11.13
CA LEU A 112 14.97 14.89 -10.21
C LEU A 112 14.44 15.55 -8.93
N VAL A 113 13.17 15.36 -8.61
CA VAL A 113 12.50 15.91 -7.43
C VAL A 113 12.07 14.82 -6.44
N ILE A 114 11.87 13.62 -6.92
CA ILE A 114 11.68 12.43 -6.06
C ILE A 114 13.03 11.74 -5.92
N ALA A 115 13.64 11.84 -4.74
CA ALA A 115 14.99 11.39 -4.45
C ALA A 115 15.03 10.47 -3.22
N GLY A 116 16.22 10.19 -2.70
CA GLY A 116 16.43 9.37 -1.51
C GLY A 116 16.12 7.89 -1.75
N ILE A 117 15.41 7.25 -0.82
CA ILE A 117 15.14 5.80 -0.86
C ILE A 117 14.40 5.37 -2.13
N GLY A 118 13.46 6.18 -2.61
CA GLY A 118 12.74 5.88 -3.86
C GLY A 118 13.65 5.89 -5.08
N GLN A 119 14.53 6.86 -5.18
CA GLN A 119 15.55 6.93 -6.25
C GLN A 119 16.52 5.75 -6.14
N GLU A 120 17.05 5.49 -4.96
CA GLU A 120 17.98 4.37 -4.71
C GLU A 120 17.37 3.03 -5.13
N LEU A 121 16.10 2.80 -4.77
CA LEU A 121 15.38 1.58 -5.16
C LEU A 121 15.32 1.43 -6.69
N LEU A 122 14.95 2.49 -7.41
CA LEU A 122 14.86 2.45 -8.87
C LEU A 122 16.22 2.30 -9.55
N GLU A 123 17.27 2.95 -9.03
CA GLU A 123 18.63 2.86 -9.57
C GLU A 123 19.27 1.48 -9.33
N ARG A 124 18.84 0.76 -8.31
CA ARG A 124 19.30 -0.61 -8.00
C ARG A 124 18.58 -1.69 -8.82
N LEU A 125 17.45 -1.38 -9.44
CA LEU A 125 16.79 -2.33 -10.33
C LEU A 125 17.67 -2.58 -11.57
N PRO A 126 17.73 -3.82 -12.07
CA PRO A 126 18.47 -4.09 -13.30
C PRO A 126 17.83 -3.37 -14.49
N ALA A 127 18.63 -2.98 -15.47
CA ALA A 127 18.20 -2.15 -16.60
C ALA A 127 17.00 -2.72 -17.38
N HIS A 128 16.82 -4.04 -17.40
CA HIS A 128 15.67 -4.67 -18.06
C HIS A 128 14.38 -4.62 -17.21
N ALA A 129 14.48 -4.29 -15.93
CA ALA A 129 13.35 -4.20 -15.02
C ALA A 129 12.81 -2.77 -14.85
N VAL A 130 13.41 -1.79 -15.51
CA VAL A 130 12.99 -0.38 -15.50
C VAL A 130 12.95 0.13 -16.94
N ALA A 131 11.79 0.64 -17.35
CA ALA A 131 11.63 1.29 -18.64
C ALA A 131 11.22 2.75 -18.42
N GLY A 132 11.85 3.68 -19.16
CA GLY A 132 11.55 5.11 -19.08
C GLY A 132 12.47 5.92 -19.96
N ALA A 133 12.22 7.21 -20.05
CA ALA A 133 13.04 8.11 -20.84
C ALA A 133 14.49 8.14 -20.31
N PRO A 134 15.49 8.06 -21.18
CA PRO A 134 16.88 8.19 -20.79
C PRO A 134 17.16 9.58 -20.24
N ARG A 135 18.14 9.67 -19.35
CA ARG A 135 18.42 10.89 -18.56
C ARG A 135 18.70 12.11 -19.41
N GLU A 136 19.32 11.90 -20.56
CA GLU A 136 19.70 12.96 -21.51
C GLU A 136 18.50 13.67 -22.12
N LEU A 137 17.34 13.02 -22.10
CA LEU A 137 16.10 13.58 -22.64
C LEU A 137 15.20 14.23 -21.59
N TRP A 138 15.52 14.10 -20.30
CA TRP A 138 14.66 14.67 -19.25
C TRP A 138 14.60 16.19 -19.36
N GLY A 139 13.39 16.73 -19.43
CA GLY A 139 13.14 18.15 -19.62
C GLY A 139 13.15 18.58 -21.10
N SER A 140 13.41 17.68 -22.06
CA SER A 140 13.34 18.00 -23.48
C SER A 140 11.92 18.39 -23.89
N THR A 141 11.84 19.43 -24.69
CA THR A 141 10.62 19.94 -25.36
C THR A 141 10.68 19.79 -26.87
N GLU A 142 11.68 19.08 -27.38
CA GLU A 142 11.81 18.79 -28.80
C GLU A 142 10.67 17.87 -29.27
N GLU A 143 10.16 18.15 -30.50
CA GLU A 143 8.95 17.49 -30.99
C GLU A 143 9.09 15.97 -31.09
N ASP A 144 10.18 15.47 -31.66
CA ASP A 144 10.39 14.02 -31.85
C ASP A 144 10.50 13.25 -30.52
N PRO A 145 11.35 13.63 -29.55
CA PRO A 145 11.40 13.00 -28.24
C PRO A 145 10.06 13.08 -27.49
N VAL A 146 9.39 14.23 -27.54
CA VAL A 146 8.09 14.40 -26.87
C VAL A 146 7.04 13.49 -27.47
N ALA A 147 6.93 13.41 -28.81
CA ALA A 147 5.99 12.53 -29.50
C ALA A 147 6.25 11.06 -29.14
N TYR A 148 7.51 10.62 -29.22
CA TYR A 148 7.91 9.24 -28.90
C TYR A 148 7.56 8.84 -27.46
N TRP A 149 7.90 9.70 -26.48
CA TRP A 149 7.69 9.38 -25.08
C TRP A 149 6.26 9.63 -24.60
N ARG A 150 5.48 10.46 -25.30
CA ARG A 150 4.04 10.64 -24.99
C ARG A 150 3.26 9.34 -25.16
N GLU A 151 3.52 8.59 -26.22
CA GLU A 151 2.89 7.28 -26.46
C GLU A 151 3.29 6.23 -25.41
N ARG A 152 4.37 6.48 -24.67
CA ARG A 152 4.96 5.60 -23.64
C ARG A 152 4.82 6.14 -22.24
N GLN A 153 3.94 7.13 -22.05
CA GLN A 153 3.69 7.77 -20.75
C GLN A 153 4.94 8.40 -20.11
N GLY A 154 5.93 8.76 -20.89
CA GLY A 154 7.15 9.42 -20.47
C GLY A 154 7.24 10.90 -20.88
N ALA A 155 6.18 11.48 -21.45
CA ALA A 155 6.11 12.91 -21.75
C ALA A 155 4.72 13.47 -21.45
N PHE A 156 4.67 14.62 -20.77
CA PHE A 156 3.47 15.33 -20.38
C PHE A 156 3.64 16.82 -20.61
N ARG A 157 2.57 17.53 -20.96
CA ARG A 157 2.61 18.98 -21.23
C ARG A 157 3.79 19.37 -22.13
N ASP A 158 3.96 18.63 -23.22
CA ASP A 158 5.03 18.85 -24.20
C ASP A 158 6.46 18.80 -23.62
N THR A 159 6.67 18.00 -22.58
CA THR A 159 7.98 17.84 -21.92
C THR A 159 8.22 16.38 -21.61
N VAL A 160 9.40 15.87 -21.94
CA VAL A 160 9.85 14.53 -21.55
C VAL A 160 10.16 14.51 -20.06
N THR A 161 9.60 13.54 -19.34
CA THR A 161 9.78 13.35 -17.91
C THR A 161 10.32 11.96 -17.61
N TRP A 162 10.95 11.78 -16.47
CA TRP A 162 11.24 10.45 -15.99
C TRP A 162 10.04 9.91 -15.22
N SER A 163 9.26 9.10 -15.91
CA SER A 163 8.09 8.39 -15.36
C SER A 163 8.28 6.90 -15.62
N PRO A 164 9.08 6.21 -14.78
CA PRO A 164 9.47 4.84 -15.05
C PRO A 164 8.32 3.85 -14.92
N MET A 165 8.32 2.84 -15.79
CA MET A 165 7.62 1.59 -15.60
C MET A 165 8.58 0.57 -15.00
N ILE A 166 8.11 -0.18 -14.03
CA ILE A 166 8.92 -1.15 -13.29
C ILE A 166 8.39 -2.57 -13.44
N ASP A 167 9.30 -3.52 -13.42
CA ASP A 167 8.95 -4.93 -13.29
C ASP A 167 8.58 -5.22 -11.82
N PRO A 168 7.33 -5.62 -11.53
CA PRO A 168 6.89 -5.83 -10.16
C PRO A 168 7.59 -7.00 -9.46
N GLU A 169 8.03 -8.02 -10.19
CA GLU A 169 8.72 -9.17 -9.58
C GLU A 169 10.14 -8.78 -9.14
N TRP A 170 10.84 -8.00 -9.96
CA TRP A 170 12.14 -7.44 -9.57
C TRP A 170 12.00 -6.47 -8.39
N LEU A 171 10.92 -5.69 -8.35
CA LEU A 171 10.68 -4.78 -7.23
C LEU A 171 10.42 -5.55 -5.93
N LYS A 172 9.64 -6.64 -5.95
CA LYS A 172 9.43 -7.53 -4.80
C LYS A 172 10.76 -8.05 -4.27
N TYR A 173 11.59 -8.59 -5.16
CA TYR A 173 12.89 -9.15 -4.80
C TYR A 173 13.79 -8.08 -4.19
N LEU A 174 14.00 -6.98 -4.91
CA LEU A 174 14.93 -5.93 -4.48
C LEU A 174 14.50 -5.27 -3.16
N SER A 175 13.19 -5.05 -2.97
CA SER A 175 12.69 -4.50 -1.70
C SER A 175 13.04 -5.39 -0.51
N GLN A 176 12.96 -6.72 -0.65
CA GLN A 176 13.36 -7.63 0.40
C GLN A 176 14.86 -7.60 0.65
N GLU A 177 15.67 -7.65 -0.42
CA GLU A 177 17.14 -7.58 -0.32
C GLU A 177 17.59 -6.31 0.41
N MET A 178 17.04 -5.15 0.06
CA MET A 178 17.39 -3.89 0.71
C MET A 178 17.04 -3.86 2.20
N LEU A 179 15.93 -4.46 2.61
CA LEU A 179 15.58 -4.58 4.02
C LEU A 179 16.51 -5.55 4.75
N ILE A 180 16.84 -6.68 4.13
CA ILE A 180 17.79 -7.67 4.68
C ILE A 180 19.17 -7.03 4.88
N GLU A 181 19.69 -6.36 3.86
CA GLU A 181 20.97 -5.64 3.91
C GLU A 181 21.00 -4.60 5.06
N ALA A 182 19.89 -3.92 5.28
CA ALA A 182 19.76 -2.95 6.38
C ALA A 182 19.58 -3.61 7.76
N GLY A 183 19.36 -4.92 7.83
CA GLY A 183 19.08 -5.64 9.07
C GLY A 183 17.65 -5.40 9.59
N VAL A 184 16.70 -5.08 8.72
CA VAL A 184 15.27 -5.03 9.05
C VAL A 184 14.73 -6.45 9.03
N LYS A 185 14.01 -6.83 10.08
CA LYS A 185 13.23 -8.06 10.13
C LYS A 185 11.84 -7.82 9.53
N PHE A 186 11.26 -8.80 8.86
CA PHE A 186 9.89 -8.67 8.36
C PHE A 186 9.12 -9.99 8.44
N LEU A 187 7.81 -9.84 8.62
CA LEU A 187 6.83 -10.93 8.61
C LEU A 187 5.89 -10.73 7.44
N LEU A 188 5.84 -11.69 6.54
CA LEU A 188 4.86 -11.76 5.46
C LEU A 188 3.69 -12.65 5.87
N HIS A 189 2.57 -12.59 5.14
CA HIS A 189 1.33 -13.32 5.47
C HIS A 189 0.85 -13.09 6.91
N SER A 190 1.03 -11.88 7.41
CA SER A 190 0.75 -11.51 8.78
C SER A 190 -0.20 -10.31 8.81
N TRP A 191 -1.45 -10.56 9.10
CA TRP A 191 -2.49 -9.55 9.10
C TRP A 191 -2.59 -8.88 10.46
N VAL A 192 -2.21 -7.61 10.57
CA VAL A 192 -2.39 -6.84 11.80
C VAL A 192 -3.88 -6.65 12.06
N ALA A 193 -4.31 -7.03 13.27
CA ALA A 193 -5.71 -7.05 13.66
C ALA A 193 -6.07 -5.86 14.55
N GLU A 194 -5.47 -5.77 15.75
CA GLU A 194 -5.89 -4.77 16.73
C GLU A 194 -4.69 -4.06 17.37
N PRO A 195 -4.82 -2.77 17.69
CA PRO A 195 -3.85 -2.05 18.50
C PRO A 195 -3.86 -2.55 19.94
N LEU A 196 -2.70 -2.57 20.59
CA LEU A 196 -2.53 -2.87 22.00
C LEU A 196 -2.11 -1.61 22.74
N PHE A 197 -2.87 -1.22 23.74
CA PHE A 197 -2.61 -0.05 24.58
C PHE A 197 -2.10 -0.44 25.96
N ASP A 198 -1.31 0.45 26.53
CA ASP A 198 -1.08 0.49 27.96
C ASP A 198 -2.23 1.28 28.59
N GLU A 199 -3.10 0.61 29.33
CA GLU A 199 -4.29 1.24 29.92
C GLU A 199 -3.94 2.39 30.89
N SER A 200 -2.78 2.32 31.55
CA SER A 200 -2.34 3.32 32.52
C SER A 200 -1.91 4.63 31.86
N GLU A 201 -1.25 4.54 30.71
CA GLU A 201 -0.66 5.68 29.99
C GLU A 201 -1.43 6.04 28.72
N ARG A 202 -2.42 5.28 28.31
CA ARG A 202 -3.13 5.39 27.02
C ARG A 202 -2.17 5.43 25.81
N ARG A 203 -1.06 4.73 25.95
CA ARG A 203 -0.01 4.65 24.94
C ARG A 203 -0.16 3.39 24.14
N LEU A 204 -0.02 3.50 22.80
CA LEU A 204 0.09 2.34 21.92
C LEU A 204 1.38 1.58 22.24
N ARG A 205 1.25 0.30 22.57
CA ARG A 205 2.36 -0.60 22.98
C ARG A 205 2.67 -1.67 21.95
N GLY A 206 1.89 -1.74 20.90
CA GLY A 206 2.06 -2.76 19.88
C GLY A 206 0.76 -3.12 19.19
N VAL A 207 0.75 -4.30 18.59
CA VAL A 207 -0.41 -4.81 17.85
C VAL A 207 -0.61 -6.30 18.07
N THR A 208 -1.83 -6.77 17.85
CA THR A 208 -2.07 -8.19 17.57
C THR A 208 -2.08 -8.40 16.05
N PHE A 209 -1.68 -9.59 15.64
CA PHE A 209 -1.76 -9.99 14.23
C PHE A 209 -2.19 -11.45 14.10
N GLU A 210 -2.80 -11.76 12.95
CA GLU A 210 -3.17 -13.12 12.57
C GLU A 210 -2.20 -13.65 11.52
N SER A 211 -1.79 -14.89 11.67
CA SER A 211 -0.97 -15.61 10.70
C SER A 211 -1.40 -17.07 10.63
N LYS A 212 -0.73 -17.86 9.80
CA LYS A 212 -0.97 -19.31 9.76
C LYS A 212 -0.74 -19.99 11.11
N GLU A 213 0.06 -19.40 11.99
CA GLU A 213 0.32 -19.89 13.36
C GLU A 213 -0.75 -19.45 14.37
N GLY A 214 -1.77 -18.72 13.91
CA GLY A 214 -2.81 -18.13 14.75
C GLY A 214 -2.46 -16.72 15.21
N ARG A 215 -3.23 -16.22 16.20
CA ARG A 215 -3.07 -14.87 16.75
C ARG A 215 -1.83 -14.76 17.63
N ARG A 216 -1.05 -13.73 17.38
CA ARG A 216 0.16 -13.35 18.13
C ARG A 216 0.16 -11.85 18.39
N ALA A 217 1.02 -11.40 19.30
CA ALA A 217 1.24 -10.01 19.59
C ALA A 217 2.68 -9.58 19.24
N ILE A 218 2.85 -8.33 18.82
CA ILE A 218 4.15 -7.66 18.73
C ILE A 218 4.08 -6.45 19.63
N LEU A 219 5.04 -6.31 20.53
CA LEU A 219 5.21 -5.12 21.35
C LEU A 219 6.27 -4.21 20.74
N ALA A 220 6.07 -2.90 20.80
CA ALA A 220 6.96 -1.93 20.21
C ALA A 220 7.01 -0.62 21.01
N GLU A 221 8.16 0.07 20.95
CA GLU A 221 8.29 1.41 21.51
C GLU A 221 7.64 2.46 20.60
N GLN A 222 7.78 2.29 19.28
CA GLN A 222 7.20 3.13 18.25
C GLN A 222 6.48 2.26 17.22
N VAL A 223 5.32 2.72 16.76
CA VAL A 223 4.53 2.04 15.72
C VAL A 223 4.26 3.02 14.59
N ILE A 224 4.55 2.59 13.37
CA ILE A 224 4.30 3.36 12.15
C ILE A 224 3.19 2.64 11.37
N ASP A 225 2.08 3.34 11.16
CA ASP A 225 1.01 2.88 10.27
C ASP A 225 1.36 3.24 8.82
N ALA A 226 1.60 2.23 8.02
CA ALA A 226 1.87 2.31 6.59
C ALA A 226 0.95 1.39 5.79
N THR A 227 -0.26 1.16 6.31
CA THR A 227 -1.25 0.23 5.72
C THR A 227 -1.85 0.73 4.41
N GLY A 228 -1.69 2.02 4.10
CA GLY A 228 -2.26 2.67 2.93
C GLY A 228 -3.62 3.32 3.21
N ASP A 229 -4.43 2.69 4.05
CA ASP A 229 -5.77 3.15 4.38
C ASP A 229 -5.90 3.62 5.85
N LEU A 230 -4.79 3.77 6.57
CA LEU A 230 -4.74 4.10 8.00
C LEU A 230 -5.51 3.09 8.89
N ASP A 231 -5.46 1.81 8.53
CA ASP A 231 -6.19 0.73 9.20
C ASP A 231 -5.93 0.69 10.71
N LEU A 232 -4.67 0.83 11.10
CA LEU A 232 -4.29 0.79 12.51
C LEU A 232 -4.68 2.08 13.24
N CYS A 233 -4.49 3.23 12.62
CA CYS A 233 -4.89 4.53 13.17
C CYS A 233 -6.39 4.58 13.43
N ALA A 234 -7.19 4.12 12.47
CA ALA A 234 -8.65 4.06 12.60
C ALA A 234 -9.08 3.14 13.75
N ARG A 235 -8.47 1.95 13.86
CA ARG A 235 -8.74 1.01 14.96
C ARG A 235 -8.25 1.52 16.31
N ALA A 236 -7.20 2.34 16.32
CA ALA A 236 -6.70 3.01 17.52
C ALA A 236 -7.60 4.17 17.97
N GLY A 237 -8.64 4.51 17.22
CA GLY A 237 -9.58 5.59 17.54
C GLY A 237 -9.02 7.00 17.30
N LEU A 238 -8.00 7.11 16.43
CA LEU A 238 -7.48 8.41 16.03
C LEU A 238 -8.47 9.10 15.07
N GLU A 239 -8.56 10.41 15.17
CA GLU A 239 -9.32 11.20 14.19
C GLU A 239 -8.58 11.22 12.86
N PHE A 240 -9.31 11.01 11.78
CA PHE A 240 -8.80 11.07 10.41
C PHE A 240 -9.84 11.72 9.48
N GLU A 241 -9.38 12.38 8.44
CA GLU A 241 -10.25 12.92 7.41
C GLU A 241 -10.52 11.85 6.36
N ALA A 242 -11.80 11.51 6.17
CA ALA A 242 -12.25 10.67 5.08
C ALA A 242 -12.94 11.56 4.04
N ASP A 243 -12.18 12.11 3.10
CA ASP A 243 -12.75 12.84 1.98
C ASP A 243 -13.31 11.85 0.96
N ALA A 244 -14.62 11.72 0.93
CA ALA A 244 -15.32 11.16 -0.21
C ALA A 244 -15.26 12.19 -1.35
N LYS A 245 -14.25 12.09 -2.22
CA LYS A 245 -14.26 12.88 -3.44
C LYS A 245 -15.47 12.49 -4.28
N THR A 246 -16.44 13.39 -4.34
CA THR A 246 -17.54 13.33 -5.30
C THR A 246 -16.96 13.34 -6.72
N GLY A 247 -16.98 12.21 -7.41
CA GLY A 247 -16.51 12.12 -8.77
C GLY A 247 -15.59 10.97 -9.11
N GLY A 248 -15.79 9.81 -8.54
CA GLY A 248 -15.40 8.55 -9.18
C GLY A 248 -13.93 8.16 -9.24
N SER A 249 -13.07 8.73 -8.44
CA SER A 249 -11.73 8.19 -8.23
C SER A 249 -11.41 8.23 -6.75
N ALA A 250 -11.37 7.08 -6.11
CA ALA A 250 -10.68 6.96 -4.85
C ALA A 250 -9.21 7.33 -5.09
N SER A 251 -8.83 8.55 -4.77
CA SER A 251 -7.41 8.85 -4.61
C SER A 251 -6.99 8.15 -3.35
N LEU A 252 -6.26 7.06 -3.50
CA LEU A 252 -5.43 6.55 -2.43
C LEU A 252 -4.44 7.67 -2.09
N ILE A 253 -4.69 8.39 -1.02
CA ILE A 253 -3.69 9.23 -0.40
C ILE A 253 -2.87 8.27 0.44
N ALA A 254 -1.75 7.83 -0.11
CA ALA A 254 -0.73 7.13 0.64
C ALA A 254 0.19 8.14 1.29
#